data_ee73b38721e5dd342dd1d0183386066e
#
_entry.id   ee73b38721e5dd342dd1d0183386066e
#
_cell.length_a   1.000
_cell.length_b   1.000
_cell.length_c   1.000
_cell.angle_alpha   90.00
_cell.angle_beta   90.00
_cell.angle_gamma   90.00
#
_symmetry.space_group_name_H-M   'P 1'
#
loop_
_entity.id
_entity.type
_entity.pdbx_description
1 polymer ?
#
loop_
_entity_poly.entity_id
_entity_poly.type
_entity_poly.pdbx_seq_one_letter_code
_entity_poly.pdbx_strand_id
1 'polypeptide(L)'
;LSGFVIAHSLSGTEMTARGWGSFMLRRSVRLDPAYWVSIGIVIAFGALSAKVLGEHFQLPSFGNLAAHVAYLQVMLGTPEISSVYWTLTYEIQFYAFFAAAIIWRHHMWALVPIAFLSAVGTFTDIFPGFFVDLWASFFIGVLAKRATDDHRWLSALAVIGAPLAWSGSFGLINLATAVILWISVRLGSAETMMNWRWLQFLGTISYSLYLLHNPISGATGFLGRKLVGSGVWADVAVLIMIVAASIIAAFCLWLAVERPTQRFAKTLSAMNDRRAARSAEVSLR
;
A
#
# COMPACT_ATOMS: atom_id res chain seq x y z
N LEU A 1 -1.05 -6.38 5.53
CA LEU A 1 -1.81 -5.19 6.00
C LEU A 1 -2.85 -4.73 5.00
N SER A 2 -2.51 -4.42 3.75
CA SER A 2 -3.43 -3.85 2.74
C SER A 2 -4.69 -4.68 2.55
N GLY A 3 -4.58 -6.01 2.49
CA GLY A 3 -5.74 -6.92 2.40
C GLY A 3 -6.68 -6.83 3.60
N PHE A 4 -6.14 -6.71 4.81
CA PHE A 4 -6.94 -6.56 6.04
C PHE A 4 -7.69 -5.23 6.05
N VAL A 5 -6.99 -4.14 5.74
CA VAL A 5 -7.57 -2.79 5.73
C VAL A 5 -8.67 -2.65 4.68
N ILE A 6 -8.47 -3.18 3.47
CA ILE A 6 -9.49 -3.12 2.43
C ILE A 6 -10.72 -3.96 2.79
N ALA A 7 -10.52 -5.17 3.33
CA ALA A 7 -11.62 -6.01 3.79
C ALA A 7 -12.41 -5.34 4.92
N HIS A 8 -11.73 -4.66 5.85
CA HIS A 8 -12.36 -3.89 6.90
C HIS A 8 -13.14 -2.70 6.35
N SER A 9 -12.55 -1.92 5.43
CA SER A 9 -13.17 -0.73 4.86
C SER A 9 -14.41 -1.03 3.99
N LEU A 10 -14.49 -2.24 3.44
CA LEU A 10 -15.59 -2.70 2.60
C LEU A 10 -16.56 -3.63 3.34
N SER A 11 -16.34 -3.87 4.64
CA SER A 11 -17.24 -4.68 5.47
C SER A 11 -18.64 -4.04 5.54
N GLY A 12 -19.69 -4.83 5.29
CA GLY A 12 -21.08 -4.36 5.30
C GLY A 12 -21.49 -3.51 4.09
N THR A 13 -20.58 -3.24 3.14
CA THR A 13 -20.90 -2.47 1.94
C THR A 13 -21.46 -3.39 0.85
N GLU A 14 -22.62 -3.05 0.31
CA GLU A 14 -23.11 -3.66 -0.93
C GLU A 14 -22.42 -3.01 -2.12
N MET A 15 -21.46 -3.73 -2.71
CA MET A 15 -20.70 -3.23 -3.85
C MET A 15 -21.51 -3.40 -5.13
N THR A 16 -21.73 -2.29 -5.83
CA THR A 16 -22.27 -2.26 -7.19
C THR A 16 -21.18 -1.81 -8.15
N ALA A 17 -21.39 -1.96 -9.47
CA ALA A 17 -20.43 -1.46 -10.47
C ALA A 17 -20.17 0.06 -10.32
N ARG A 18 -21.21 0.86 -10.01
CA ARG A 18 -21.06 2.29 -9.71
C ARG A 18 -20.30 2.50 -8.39
N GLY A 19 -20.56 1.68 -7.37
CA GLY A 19 -19.85 1.70 -6.10
C GLY A 19 -18.36 1.39 -6.27
N TRP A 20 -18.03 0.42 -7.14
CA TRP A 20 -16.65 0.09 -7.50
C TRP A 20 -15.92 1.29 -8.12
N GLY A 21 -16.48 1.93 -9.14
CA GLY A 21 -15.88 3.10 -9.76
C GLY A 21 -15.70 4.26 -8.77
N SER A 22 -16.69 4.50 -7.90
CA SER A 22 -16.61 5.51 -6.83
C SER A 22 -15.53 5.16 -5.79
N PHE A 23 -15.37 3.89 -5.44
CA PHE A 23 -14.31 3.41 -4.55
C PHE A 23 -12.93 3.65 -5.15
N MET A 24 -12.72 3.24 -6.42
CA MET A 24 -11.45 3.42 -7.11
C MET A 24 -11.10 4.90 -7.26
N LEU A 25 -12.05 5.74 -7.65
CA LEU A 25 -11.85 7.18 -7.76
C LEU A 25 -11.43 7.82 -6.43
N ARG A 26 -12.09 7.47 -5.31
CA ARG A 26 -11.71 7.99 -3.98
C ARG A 26 -10.32 7.55 -3.57
N ARG A 27 -9.94 6.33 -3.92
CA ARG A 27 -8.61 5.79 -3.66
C ARG A 27 -7.54 6.51 -4.48
N SER A 28 -7.79 6.69 -5.78
CA SER A 28 -6.93 7.42 -6.70
C SER A 28 -6.74 8.88 -6.25
N VAL A 29 -7.80 9.62 -6.00
CA VAL A 29 -7.72 11.01 -5.50
C VAL A 29 -6.92 11.09 -4.18
N ARG A 30 -6.96 10.06 -3.35
CA ARG A 30 -6.23 10.04 -2.07
C ARG A 30 -4.74 9.75 -2.24
N LEU A 31 -4.38 8.81 -3.13
CA LEU A 31 -3.03 8.22 -3.20
C LEU A 31 -2.19 8.81 -4.34
N ASP A 32 -2.78 8.96 -5.53
CA ASP A 32 -2.04 9.30 -6.74
C ASP A 32 -1.32 10.65 -6.66
N PRO A 33 -1.91 11.74 -6.12
CA PRO A 33 -1.20 13.02 -6.09
C PRO A 33 0.08 12.98 -5.26
N ALA A 34 0.08 12.30 -4.11
CA ALA A 34 1.30 12.15 -3.30
C ALA A 34 2.33 11.26 -4.00
N TYR A 35 1.88 10.22 -4.70
CA TYR A 35 2.74 9.37 -5.51
C TYR A 35 3.40 10.15 -6.66
N TRP A 36 2.63 10.90 -7.43
CA TRP A 36 3.17 11.69 -8.55
C TRP A 36 4.16 12.76 -8.09
N VAL A 37 3.87 13.43 -6.98
CA VAL A 37 4.81 14.38 -6.37
C VAL A 37 6.08 13.66 -5.91
N SER A 38 5.96 12.45 -5.34
CA SER A 38 7.13 11.67 -4.93
C SER A 38 8.01 11.26 -6.11
N ILE A 39 7.44 10.94 -7.28
CA ILE A 39 8.20 10.68 -8.52
C ILE A 39 9.08 11.89 -8.85
N GLY A 40 8.50 13.09 -8.85
CA GLY A 40 9.24 14.33 -9.09
C GLY A 40 10.38 14.55 -8.09
N ILE A 41 10.09 14.29 -6.79
CA ILE A 41 11.10 14.39 -5.73
C ILE A 41 12.25 13.39 -5.95
N VAL A 42 11.95 12.13 -6.25
CA VAL A 42 12.97 11.09 -6.50
C VAL A 42 13.87 11.47 -7.69
N ILE A 43 13.27 11.94 -8.77
CA ILE A 43 14.03 12.42 -9.96
C ILE A 43 14.92 13.59 -9.58
N ALA A 44 14.42 14.57 -8.82
CA ALA A 44 15.22 15.72 -8.38
C ALA A 44 16.38 15.30 -7.45
N PHE A 45 16.14 14.35 -6.53
CA PHE A 45 17.21 13.80 -5.69
C PHE A 45 18.24 13.01 -6.51
N GLY A 46 17.80 12.23 -7.49
CA GLY A 46 18.69 11.52 -8.40
C GLY A 46 19.60 12.46 -9.21
N ALA A 47 19.01 13.52 -9.77
CA ALA A 47 19.76 14.54 -10.50
C ALA A 47 20.77 15.30 -9.60
N LEU A 48 20.35 15.65 -8.38
CA LEU A 48 21.23 16.30 -7.40
C LEU A 48 22.36 15.37 -6.96
N SER A 49 22.07 14.11 -6.68
CA SER A 49 23.07 13.11 -6.31
C SER A 49 24.11 12.92 -7.40
N ALA A 50 23.68 12.74 -8.64
CA ALA A 50 24.59 12.62 -9.78
C ALA A 50 25.51 13.83 -9.94
N LYS A 51 24.95 15.04 -9.80
CA LYS A 51 25.74 16.28 -9.81
C LYS A 51 26.80 16.34 -8.70
N VAL A 52 26.45 15.90 -7.50
CA VAL A 52 27.38 15.90 -6.34
C VAL A 52 28.46 14.83 -6.49
N LEU A 53 28.14 13.70 -7.11
CA LEU A 53 29.07 12.58 -7.33
C LEU A 53 29.87 12.72 -8.62
N GLY A 54 29.55 13.68 -9.48
CA GLY A 54 30.17 13.83 -10.80
C GLY A 54 29.72 12.78 -11.82
N GLU A 55 28.55 12.21 -11.62
CA GLU A 55 27.96 11.18 -12.48
C GLU A 55 26.96 11.78 -13.48
N HIS A 56 26.68 11.05 -14.56
CA HIS A 56 25.69 11.44 -15.54
C HIS A 56 24.29 10.98 -15.07
N PHE A 57 23.39 11.93 -14.89
CA PHE A 57 21.98 11.64 -14.62
C PHE A 57 21.19 11.54 -15.93
N GLN A 58 20.52 10.40 -16.12
CA GLN A 58 19.60 10.21 -17.24
C GLN A 58 18.17 10.43 -16.75
N LEU A 59 17.48 11.41 -17.34
CA LEU A 59 16.06 11.60 -17.08
C LEU A 59 15.28 10.39 -17.60
N PRO A 60 14.27 9.89 -16.83
CA PRO A 60 13.38 8.86 -17.32
C PRO A 60 12.72 9.31 -18.63
N SER A 61 12.58 8.40 -19.59
CA SER A 61 11.84 8.69 -20.82
C SER A 61 10.38 9.01 -20.54
N PHE A 62 9.71 9.70 -21.46
CA PHE A 62 8.27 9.97 -21.33
C PHE A 62 7.46 8.70 -21.18
N GLY A 63 7.78 7.62 -21.91
CA GLY A 63 7.12 6.32 -21.78
C GLY A 63 7.29 5.70 -20.39
N ASN A 64 8.51 5.82 -19.81
CA ASN A 64 8.76 5.35 -18.44
C ASN A 64 7.96 6.16 -17.41
N LEU A 65 7.94 7.49 -17.54
CA LEU A 65 7.13 8.34 -16.66
C LEU A 65 5.63 8.02 -16.77
N ALA A 66 5.13 7.84 -18.00
CA ALA A 66 3.73 7.48 -18.22
C ALA A 66 3.40 6.11 -17.61
N ALA A 67 4.30 5.13 -17.74
CA ALA A 67 4.15 3.81 -17.12
C ALA A 67 4.05 3.90 -15.59
N HIS A 68 4.92 4.70 -14.95
CA HIS A 68 4.87 4.92 -13.49
C HIS A 68 3.59 5.65 -13.06
N VAL A 69 3.22 6.73 -13.72
CA VAL A 69 1.97 7.48 -13.42
C VAL A 69 0.74 6.58 -13.51
N ALA A 70 0.73 5.61 -14.43
CA ALA A 70 -0.36 4.66 -14.64
C ALA A 70 -0.20 3.34 -13.84
N TYR A 71 0.82 3.18 -13.00
CA TYR A 71 1.14 1.94 -12.27
C TYR A 71 1.36 0.72 -13.17
N LEU A 72 1.89 0.92 -14.37
CA LEU A 72 2.14 -0.14 -15.36
C LEU A 72 3.64 -0.50 -15.49
N GLN A 73 4.53 0.16 -14.74
CA GLN A 73 5.99 0.03 -14.88
C GLN A 73 6.48 -1.42 -14.76
N VAL A 74 5.92 -2.20 -13.82
CA VAL A 74 6.33 -3.59 -13.61
C VAL A 74 5.83 -4.48 -14.75
N MET A 75 4.59 -4.29 -15.19
CA MET A 75 3.99 -5.06 -16.30
C MET A 75 4.71 -4.79 -17.64
N LEU A 76 5.17 -3.57 -17.84
CA LEU A 76 5.87 -3.15 -19.07
C LEU A 76 7.38 -3.37 -18.98
N GLY A 77 7.90 -3.85 -17.85
CA GLY A 77 9.34 -4.07 -17.65
C GLY A 77 10.17 -2.79 -17.78
N THR A 78 9.60 -1.61 -17.48
CA THR A 78 10.33 -0.34 -17.57
C THR A 78 11.25 -0.17 -16.37
N PRO A 79 12.40 0.55 -16.52
CA PRO A 79 13.31 0.81 -15.41
C PRO A 79 12.61 1.48 -14.23
N GLU A 80 12.86 0.99 -13.02
CA GLU A 80 12.30 1.53 -11.80
C GLU A 80 12.85 2.93 -11.47
N ILE A 81 11.98 3.91 -11.25
CA ILE A 81 12.37 5.25 -10.77
C ILE A 81 12.74 5.20 -9.29
N SER A 82 12.06 4.36 -8.53
CA SER A 82 12.39 4.06 -7.12
C SER A 82 12.12 2.61 -6.82
N SER A 83 13.03 1.98 -6.10
CA SER A 83 12.97 0.55 -5.73
C SER A 83 11.80 0.17 -4.82
N VAL A 84 10.94 1.11 -4.42
CA VAL A 84 9.76 0.84 -3.59
C VAL A 84 8.45 0.94 -4.37
N TYR A 85 8.46 1.45 -5.60
CA TYR A 85 7.21 1.72 -6.35
C TYR A 85 6.56 0.47 -6.94
N TRP A 86 7.31 -0.63 -7.12
CA TRP A 86 6.76 -1.87 -7.63
C TRP A 86 5.58 -2.40 -6.80
N THR A 87 5.60 -2.23 -5.48
CA THR A 87 4.52 -2.71 -4.60
C THR A 87 3.21 -1.97 -4.83
N LEU A 88 3.26 -0.69 -5.22
CA LEU A 88 2.07 0.12 -5.51
C LEU A 88 1.35 -0.41 -6.75
N THR A 89 2.09 -0.90 -7.75
CA THR A 89 1.52 -1.54 -8.94
C THR A 89 0.62 -2.72 -8.54
N TYR A 90 1.12 -3.60 -7.67
CA TYR A 90 0.33 -4.74 -7.20
C TYR A 90 -0.81 -4.33 -6.29
N GLU A 91 -0.59 -3.32 -5.44
CA GLU A 91 -1.60 -2.84 -4.51
C GLU A 91 -2.83 -2.25 -5.23
N ILE A 92 -2.63 -1.42 -6.25
CA ILE A 92 -3.72 -0.84 -7.05
C ILE A 92 -4.49 -1.94 -7.80
N GLN A 93 -3.79 -2.89 -8.40
CA GLN A 93 -4.41 -4.03 -9.07
C GLN A 93 -5.24 -4.86 -8.09
N PHE A 94 -4.68 -5.15 -6.91
CA PHE A 94 -5.38 -5.87 -5.86
C PHE A 94 -6.64 -5.14 -5.42
N TYR A 95 -6.58 -3.82 -5.21
CA TYR A 95 -7.77 -3.03 -4.85
C TYR A 95 -8.86 -3.10 -5.91
N ALA A 96 -8.49 -2.94 -7.18
CA ALA A 96 -9.43 -3.00 -8.29
C ALA A 96 -10.10 -4.38 -8.39
N PHE A 97 -9.31 -5.45 -8.34
CA PHE A 97 -9.82 -6.81 -8.44
C PHE A 97 -10.63 -7.22 -7.22
N PHE A 98 -10.13 -6.96 -6.01
CA PHE A 98 -10.82 -7.35 -4.78
C PHE A 98 -12.16 -6.62 -4.62
N ALA A 99 -12.19 -5.30 -4.88
CA ALA A 99 -13.43 -4.54 -4.85
C ALA A 99 -14.44 -5.01 -5.93
N ALA A 100 -13.96 -5.40 -7.12
CA ALA A 100 -14.80 -6.01 -8.15
C ALA A 100 -15.32 -7.39 -7.69
N ALA A 101 -14.48 -8.22 -7.08
CA ALA A 101 -14.88 -9.53 -6.59
C ALA A 101 -15.94 -9.47 -5.49
N ILE A 102 -16.03 -8.39 -4.70
CA ILE A 102 -17.07 -8.19 -3.69
C ILE A 102 -18.47 -8.04 -4.32
N ILE A 103 -18.58 -7.63 -5.59
CA ILE A 103 -19.87 -7.60 -6.29
C ILE A 103 -20.52 -9.00 -6.26
N TRP A 104 -19.71 -10.05 -6.31
CA TRP A 104 -20.13 -11.44 -6.17
C TRP A 104 -19.88 -11.98 -4.75
N ARG A 105 -20.24 -11.23 -3.73
CA ARG A 105 -19.96 -11.52 -2.30
C ARG A 105 -20.29 -12.94 -1.84
N HIS A 106 -21.29 -13.59 -2.45
CA HIS A 106 -21.68 -14.97 -2.15
C HIS A 106 -20.65 -16.01 -2.60
N HIS A 107 -19.69 -15.61 -3.43
CA HIS A 107 -18.68 -16.48 -4.02
C HIS A 107 -17.26 -16.19 -3.49
N MET A 108 -17.13 -15.51 -2.34
CA MET A 108 -15.82 -15.20 -1.77
C MET A 108 -14.95 -16.44 -1.52
N TRP A 109 -15.58 -17.59 -1.22
CA TRP A 109 -14.87 -18.87 -1.12
C TRP A 109 -14.24 -19.31 -2.44
N ALA A 110 -14.74 -18.88 -3.59
CA ALA A 110 -14.15 -19.17 -4.89
C ALA A 110 -12.77 -18.49 -5.09
N LEU A 111 -12.45 -17.46 -4.29
CA LEU A 111 -11.14 -16.79 -4.33
C LEU A 111 -10.06 -17.59 -3.57
N VAL A 112 -10.46 -18.52 -2.69
CA VAL A 112 -9.52 -19.32 -1.89
C VAL A 112 -8.65 -20.23 -2.77
N PRO A 113 -9.17 -20.97 -3.76
CA PRO A 113 -8.34 -21.75 -4.68
C PRO A 113 -7.31 -20.92 -5.43
N ILE A 114 -7.68 -19.72 -5.89
CA ILE A 114 -6.75 -18.80 -6.57
C ILE A 114 -5.62 -18.39 -5.61
N ALA A 115 -5.97 -18.09 -4.36
CA ALA A 115 -4.99 -17.75 -3.34
C ALA A 115 -4.07 -18.92 -2.99
N PHE A 116 -4.59 -20.14 -2.96
CA PHE A 116 -3.80 -21.34 -2.75
C PHE A 116 -2.79 -21.55 -3.91
N LEU A 117 -3.24 -21.46 -5.15
CA LEU A 117 -2.36 -21.57 -6.33
C LEU A 117 -1.28 -20.47 -6.32
N SER A 118 -1.63 -19.24 -5.95
CA SER A 118 -0.66 -18.17 -5.75
C SER A 118 0.35 -18.50 -4.64
N ALA A 119 -0.12 -19.03 -3.49
CA ALA A 119 0.73 -19.38 -2.36
C ALA A 119 1.76 -20.47 -2.65
N VAL A 120 1.42 -21.41 -3.55
CA VAL A 120 2.33 -22.49 -4.02
C VAL A 120 3.17 -22.07 -5.24
N GLY A 121 3.12 -20.81 -5.64
CA GLY A 121 3.95 -20.26 -6.73
C GLY A 121 3.52 -20.67 -8.13
N THR A 122 2.28 -21.14 -8.34
CA THR A 122 1.80 -21.60 -9.66
C THR A 122 1.83 -20.48 -10.71
N PHE A 123 1.67 -19.23 -10.31
CA PHE A 123 1.61 -18.07 -11.21
C PHE A 123 2.94 -17.35 -11.38
N THR A 124 3.98 -17.76 -10.64
CA THR A 124 5.32 -17.18 -10.75
C THR A 124 5.81 -17.34 -12.18
N ASP A 125 6.30 -16.26 -12.76
CA ASP A 125 6.80 -16.19 -14.15
C ASP A 125 5.75 -16.33 -15.27
N ILE A 126 4.48 -16.67 -14.95
CA ILE A 126 3.42 -16.76 -15.96
C ILE A 126 2.86 -15.39 -16.32
N PHE A 127 2.66 -14.55 -15.32
CA PHE A 127 2.09 -13.19 -15.47
C PHE A 127 2.94 -12.15 -14.75
N PRO A 128 4.17 -11.85 -15.23
CA PRO A 128 5.06 -10.90 -14.58
C PRO A 128 4.39 -9.54 -14.40
N GLY A 129 4.46 -9.00 -13.18
CA GLY A 129 3.86 -7.71 -12.85
C GLY A 129 2.35 -7.70 -12.69
N PHE A 130 1.69 -8.86 -12.81
CA PHE A 130 0.27 -8.98 -12.54
C PHE A 130 0.04 -9.48 -11.11
N PHE A 131 -1.00 -8.96 -10.44
CA PHE A 131 -1.22 -9.16 -8.99
C PHE A 131 -1.39 -10.61 -8.53
N VAL A 132 -1.68 -11.55 -9.44
CA VAL A 132 -1.94 -12.95 -9.09
C VAL A 132 -0.75 -13.63 -8.43
N ASP A 133 0.49 -13.22 -8.72
CA ASP A 133 1.69 -13.75 -8.08
C ASP A 133 1.70 -13.46 -6.58
N LEU A 134 1.21 -12.29 -6.19
CA LEU A 134 1.15 -11.82 -4.80
C LEU A 134 -0.26 -11.92 -4.21
N TRP A 135 -1.20 -12.54 -4.91
CA TRP A 135 -2.58 -12.65 -4.46
C TRP A 135 -2.69 -13.24 -3.06
N ALA A 136 -1.98 -14.32 -2.78
CA ALA A 136 -1.97 -14.97 -1.46
C ALA A 136 -1.50 -14.00 -0.36
N SER A 137 -0.46 -13.21 -0.63
CA SER A 137 0.11 -12.26 0.32
C SER A 137 -0.86 -11.13 0.69
N PHE A 138 -1.71 -10.69 -0.23
CA PHE A 138 -2.77 -9.74 0.04
C PHE A 138 -4.00 -10.42 0.66
N PHE A 139 -4.41 -11.57 0.10
CA PHE A 139 -5.64 -12.26 0.47
C PHE A 139 -5.58 -12.84 1.88
N ILE A 140 -4.39 -13.22 2.38
CA ILE A 140 -4.24 -13.68 3.77
C ILE A 140 -4.67 -12.61 4.78
N GLY A 141 -4.46 -11.32 4.47
CA GLY A 141 -4.98 -10.21 5.28
C GLY A 141 -6.51 -10.12 5.25
N VAL A 142 -7.13 -10.39 4.08
CA VAL A 142 -8.59 -10.49 3.96
C VAL A 142 -9.14 -11.63 4.82
N LEU A 143 -8.49 -12.80 4.75
CA LEU A 143 -8.87 -13.98 5.56
C LEU A 143 -8.76 -13.69 7.06
N ALA A 144 -7.71 -13.02 7.49
CA ALA A 144 -7.54 -12.61 8.88
C ALA A 144 -8.70 -11.71 9.35
N LYS A 145 -9.12 -10.72 8.53
CA LYS A 145 -10.31 -9.89 8.85
C LYS A 145 -11.60 -10.71 8.86
N ARG A 146 -11.81 -11.59 7.89
CA ARG A 146 -12.99 -12.45 7.85
C ARG A 146 -13.06 -13.41 9.03
N ALA A 147 -11.91 -13.93 9.46
CA ALA A 147 -11.81 -14.80 10.63
C ALA A 147 -12.12 -14.09 11.97
N THR A 148 -12.08 -12.75 12.02
CA THR A 148 -12.59 -12.00 13.19
C THR A 148 -14.12 -12.04 13.27
N ASP A 149 -14.80 -12.09 12.13
CA ASP A 149 -16.26 -12.07 12.05
C ASP A 149 -16.86 -13.49 12.08
N ASP A 150 -16.23 -14.45 11.39
CA ASP A 150 -16.64 -15.86 11.31
C ASP A 150 -15.40 -16.78 11.34
N HIS A 151 -15.33 -17.61 12.39
CA HIS A 151 -14.22 -18.54 12.64
C HIS A 151 -14.00 -19.58 11.53
N ARG A 152 -14.98 -19.84 10.65
CA ARG A 152 -14.83 -20.75 9.50
C ARG A 152 -13.70 -20.32 8.58
N TRP A 153 -13.41 -19.02 8.51
CA TRP A 153 -12.31 -18.48 7.71
C TRP A 153 -10.92 -18.81 8.26
N LEU A 154 -10.82 -19.32 9.51
CA LEU A 154 -9.54 -19.82 10.05
C LEU A 154 -9.00 -21.02 9.26
N SER A 155 -9.88 -21.89 8.77
CA SER A 155 -9.46 -23.02 7.92
C SER A 155 -8.85 -22.52 6.61
N ALA A 156 -9.46 -21.54 5.96
CA ALA A 156 -8.89 -20.92 4.76
C ALA A 156 -7.57 -20.20 5.07
N LEU A 157 -7.48 -19.49 6.20
CA LEU A 157 -6.26 -18.84 6.65
C LEU A 157 -5.12 -19.87 6.84
N ALA A 158 -5.41 -21.03 7.42
CA ALA A 158 -4.43 -22.11 7.60
C ALA A 158 -4.00 -22.74 6.27
N VAL A 159 -4.97 -23.04 5.38
CA VAL A 159 -4.73 -23.65 4.07
C VAL A 159 -3.86 -22.75 3.18
N ILE A 160 -4.07 -21.44 3.21
CA ILE A 160 -3.26 -20.49 2.44
C ILE A 160 -1.95 -20.16 3.18
N GLY A 161 -2.02 -20.03 4.49
CA GLY A 161 -0.87 -19.62 5.32
C GLY A 161 0.25 -20.64 5.36
N ALA A 162 -0.05 -21.94 5.34
CA ALA A 162 0.95 -22.99 5.40
C ALA A 162 1.90 -22.98 4.17
N PRO A 163 1.41 -23.07 2.91
CA PRO A 163 2.29 -22.99 1.75
C PRO A 163 2.95 -21.62 1.62
N LEU A 164 2.27 -20.53 1.99
CA LEU A 164 2.85 -19.19 1.98
C LEU A 164 4.03 -19.07 2.96
N ALA A 165 3.92 -19.63 4.16
CA ALA A 165 5.04 -19.68 5.12
C ALA A 165 6.20 -20.54 4.62
N TRP A 166 5.91 -21.60 3.86
CA TRP A 166 6.91 -22.46 3.26
C TRP A 166 7.66 -21.80 2.10
N SER A 167 7.05 -20.84 1.41
CA SER A 167 7.64 -20.14 0.26
C SER A 167 8.82 -19.22 0.63
N GLY A 168 9.14 -19.06 1.92
CA GLY A 168 10.29 -18.32 2.41
C GLY A 168 9.95 -17.22 3.43
N SER A 169 10.96 -16.43 3.76
CA SER A 169 10.85 -15.40 4.82
C SER A 169 9.76 -14.36 4.55
N PHE A 170 9.56 -13.97 3.30
CA PHE A 170 8.50 -13.02 2.91
C PHE A 170 7.10 -13.58 3.20
N GLY A 171 6.84 -14.82 2.83
CA GLY A 171 5.57 -15.50 3.09
C GLY A 171 5.32 -15.71 4.59
N LEU A 172 6.37 -16.08 5.35
CA LEU A 172 6.29 -16.23 6.81
C LEU A 172 5.94 -14.91 7.50
N ILE A 173 6.53 -13.79 7.08
CA ILE A 173 6.22 -12.45 7.60
C ILE A 173 4.76 -12.08 7.30
N ASN A 174 4.27 -12.40 6.10
CA ASN A 174 2.87 -12.15 5.73
C ASN A 174 1.90 -12.94 6.62
N LEU A 175 2.16 -14.22 6.85
CA LEU A 175 1.36 -15.05 7.76
C LEU A 175 1.42 -14.53 9.19
N ALA A 176 2.62 -14.26 9.72
CA ALA A 176 2.80 -13.74 11.06
C ALA A 176 2.02 -12.42 11.25
N THR A 177 2.12 -11.50 10.28
CA THR A 177 1.36 -10.24 10.30
C THR A 177 -0.15 -10.48 10.31
N ALA A 178 -0.65 -11.40 9.50
CA ALA A 178 -2.08 -11.72 9.44
C ALA A 178 -2.58 -12.31 10.78
N VAL A 179 -1.80 -13.21 11.38
CA VAL A 179 -2.12 -13.82 12.69
C VAL A 179 -2.08 -12.78 13.82
N ILE A 180 -1.06 -11.91 13.84
CA ILE A 180 -0.95 -10.82 14.82
C ILE A 180 -2.17 -9.88 14.71
N LEU A 181 -2.57 -9.49 13.51
CA LEU A 181 -3.75 -8.66 13.29
C LEU A 181 -5.02 -9.34 13.78
N TRP A 182 -5.21 -10.63 13.44
CA TRP A 182 -6.35 -11.40 13.88
C TRP A 182 -6.43 -11.49 15.42
N ILE A 183 -5.30 -11.84 16.08
CA ILE A 183 -5.20 -11.92 17.55
C ILE A 183 -5.49 -10.54 18.16
N SER A 184 -4.88 -9.48 17.64
CA SER A 184 -5.03 -8.12 18.17
C SER A 184 -6.47 -7.63 18.17
N VAL A 185 -7.22 -7.96 17.11
CA VAL A 185 -8.67 -7.62 17.04
C VAL A 185 -9.48 -8.49 17.99
N ARG A 186 -9.19 -9.79 18.04
CA ARG A 186 -9.92 -10.73 18.93
C ARG A 186 -9.74 -10.41 20.42
N LEU A 187 -8.57 -9.94 20.81
CA LEU A 187 -8.25 -9.55 22.19
C LEU A 187 -8.66 -8.10 22.51
N GLY A 188 -9.17 -7.34 21.55
CA GLY A 188 -9.48 -5.92 21.74
C GLY A 188 -8.22 -5.04 21.94
N SER A 189 -7.02 -5.64 21.81
CA SER A 189 -5.76 -4.92 22.03
C SER A 189 -5.45 -3.91 20.91
N ALA A 190 -6.03 -4.08 19.72
CA ALA A 190 -5.89 -3.13 18.61
C ALA A 190 -6.46 -1.74 18.98
N GLU A 191 -7.56 -1.68 19.75
CA GLU A 191 -8.16 -0.42 20.15
C GLU A 191 -7.41 0.26 21.31
N THR A 192 -6.79 -0.51 22.19
CA THR A 192 -6.10 0.00 23.38
C THR A 192 -4.64 0.32 23.12
N MET A 193 -3.87 -0.62 22.54
CA MET A 193 -2.43 -0.46 22.31
C MET A 193 -2.11 0.45 21.12
N MET A 194 -2.96 0.47 20.09
CA MET A 194 -2.76 1.32 18.91
C MET A 194 -3.27 2.77 19.10
N ASN A 195 -3.83 3.09 20.26
CA ASN A 195 -4.34 4.45 20.54
C ASN A 195 -3.25 5.42 21.05
N TRP A 196 -1.99 5.03 21.04
CA TRP A 196 -0.90 5.93 21.39
C TRP A 196 -0.74 7.02 20.34
N ARG A 197 -0.69 8.28 20.77
CA ARG A 197 -0.64 9.46 19.88
C ARG A 197 0.49 9.41 18.85
N TRP A 198 1.65 8.89 19.23
CA TRP A 198 2.79 8.78 18.32
C TRP A 198 2.58 7.69 17.25
N LEU A 199 1.93 6.55 17.59
CA LEU A 199 1.56 5.52 16.61
C LEU A 199 0.51 6.03 15.63
N GLN A 200 -0.50 6.75 16.12
CA GLN A 200 -1.50 7.39 15.28
C GLN A 200 -0.88 8.43 14.33
N PHE A 201 0.10 9.20 14.83
CA PHE A 201 0.86 10.12 14.01
C PHE A 201 1.64 9.38 12.91
N LEU A 202 2.42 8.34 13.26
CA LEU A 202 3.16 7.55 12.27
C LEU A 202 2.22 6.88 11.27
N GLY A 203 1.09 6.34 11.71
CA GLY A 203 0.05 5.79 10.83
C GLY A 203 -0.51 6.84 9.86
N THR A 204 -0.67 8.09 10.31
CA THR A 204 -1.19 9.19 9.49
C THR A 204 -0.23 9.56 8.35
N ILE A 205 1.08 9.56 8.60
CA ILE A 205 2.10 9.92 7.61
C ILE A 205 2.71 8.70 6.90
N SER A 206 2.24 7.48 7.19
CA SER A 206 2.87 6.23 6.76
C SER A 206 2.99 6.09 5.25
N TYR A 207 2.00 6.56 4.49
CA TYR A 207 2.04 6.52 3.04
C TYR A 207 3.10 7.48 2.48
N SER A 208 3.12 8.72 2.94
CA SER A 208 4.15 9.70 2.58
C SER A 208 5.56 9.23 3.00
N LEU A 209 5.67 8.55 4.17
CA LEU A 209 6.92 7.96 4.63
C LEU A 209 7.38 6.83 3.70
N TYR A 210 6.46 5.94 3.31
CA TYR A 210 6.74 4.89 2.35
C TYR A 210 7.27 5.42 1.02
N LEU A 211 6.68 6.49 0.50
CA LEU A 211 7.09 7.09 -0.77
C LEU A 211 8.48 7.74 -0.74
N LEU A 212 8.86 8.34 0.38
CA LEU A 212 10.06 9.20 0.47
C LEU A 212 11.23 8.59 1.25
N HIS A 213 11.02 7.53 2.05
CA HIS A 213 12.10 7.03 2.91
C HIS A 213 13.36 6.65 2.13
N ASN A 214 13.23 6.09 0.94
CA ASN A 214 14.36 5.61 0.15
C ASN A 214 15.28 6.77 -0.32
N PRO A 215 14.82 7.79 -1.08
CA PRO A 215 15.67 8.90 -1.50
C PRO A 215 16.20 9.71 -0.32
N ILE A 216 15.39 9.90 0.73
CA ILE A 216 15.81 10.64 1.92
C ILE A 216 16.87 9.87 2.70
N SER A 217 16.71 8.54 2.86
CA SER A 217 17.70 7.70 3.54
C SER A 217 19.04 7.70 2.82
N GLY A 218 19.04 7.63 1.48
CA GLY A 218 20.25 7.69 0.69
C GLY A 218 20.99 9.03 0.86
N ALA A 219 20.29 10.14 0.68
CA ALA A 219 20.85 11.47 0.81
C ALA A 219 21.35 11.77 2.24
N THR A 220 20.53 11.46 3.24
CA THR A 220 20.89 11.70 4.66
C THR A 220 22.01 10.78 5.11
N GLY A 221 22.03 9.52 4.67
CA GLY A 221 23.11 8.59 4.97
C GLY A 221 24.44 9.05 4.40
N PHE A 222 24.45 9.52 3.16
CA PHE A 222 25.65 10.07 2.51
C PHE A 222 26.19 11.31 3.25
N LEU A 223 25.33 12.29 3.51
CA LEU A 223 25.70 13.51 4.22
C LEU A 223 26.10 13.23 5.66
N GLY A 224 25.35 12.40 6.36
CA GLY A 224 25.60 12.03 7.74
C GLY A 224 26.98 11.39 7.93
N ARG A 225 27.36 10.43 7.07
CA ARG A 225 28.69 9.83 7.10
C ARG A 225 29.81 10.82 6.85
N LYS A 226 29.60 11.79 5.97
CA LYS A 226 30.59 12.87 5.76
C LYS A 226 30.76 13.78 6.96
N LEU A 227 29.68 14.01 7.73
CA LEU A 227 29.71 14.89 8.89
C LEU A 227 30.23 14.20 10.18
N VAL A 228 29.81 12.96 10.41
CA VAL A 228 30.05 12.25 11.68
C VAL A 228 31.23 11.27 11.57
N GLY A 229 31.61 10.89 10.35
CA GLY A 229 32.69 9.93 10.11
C GLY A 229 32.21 8.48 10.20
N SER A 230 33.11 7.57 10.63
CA SER A 230 32.89 6.12 10.70
C SER A 230 33.06 5.58 12.11
N GLY A 231 32.36 4.50 12.42
CA GLY A 231 32.38 3.81 13.72
C GLY A 231 30.97 3.58 14.26
N VAL A 232 30.85 2.70 15.24
CA VAL A 232 29.53 2.27 15.76
C VAL A 232 28.65 3.43 16.21
N TRP A 233 29.21 4.39 16.95
CA TRP A 233 28.46 5.56 17.42
C TRP A 233 28.11 6.53 16.29
N ALA A 234 28.99 6.66 15.29
CA ALA A 234 28.71 7.41 14.09
C ALA A 234 27.57 6.77 13.28
N ASP A 235 27.57 5.46 13.13
CA ASP A 235 26.49 4.72 12.44
C ASP A 235 25.14 4.87 13.15
N VAL A 236 25.12 4.82 14.50
CA VAL A 236 23.93 5.08 15.30
C VAL A 236 23.43 6.53 15.10
N ALA A 237 24.33 7.51 15.13
CA ALA A 237 23.96 8.91 14.89
C ALA A 237 23.41 9.11 13.48
N VAL A 238 24.02 8.53 12.46
CA VAL A 238 23.53 8.56 11.06
C VAL A 238 22.14 7.90 10.95
N LEU A 239 21.93 6.76 11.61
CA LEU A 239 20.62 6.11 11.62
C LEU A 239 19.53 7.01 12.23
N ILE A 240 19.83 7.66 13.36
CA ILE A 240 18.90 8.63 13.98
C ILE A 240 18.60 9.79 13.02
N MET A 241 19.62 10.33 12.33
CA MET A 241 19.45 11.38 11.34
C MET A 241 18.56 10.92 10.18
N ILE A 242 18.75 9.71 9.66
CA ILE A 242 17.94 9.12 8.59
C ILE A 242 16.47 9.01 9.02
N VAL A 243 16.22 8.45 10.19
CA VAL A 243 14.86 8.30 10.72
C VAL A 243 14.20 9.65 10.90
N ALA A 244 14.88 10.60 11.53
CA ALA A 244 14.35 11.95 11.75
C ALA A 244 14.05 12.67 10.44
N ALA A 245 15.01 12.66 9.49
CA ALA A 245 14.84 13.29 8.18
C ALA A 245 13.67 12.67 7.38
N SER A 246 13.56 11.33 7.42
CA SER A 246 12.46 10.61 6.74
C SER A 246 11.10 10.96 7.33
N ILE A 247 10.97 11.07 8.66
CA ILE A 247 9.74 11.48 9.32
C ILE A 247 9.38 12.94 8.97
N ILE A 248 10.36 13.86 8.99
CA ILE A 248 10.15 15.26 8.64
C ILE A 248 9.70 15.38 7.17
N ALA A 249 10.40 14.74 6.24
CA ALA A 249 10.04 14.78 4.83
C ALA A 249 8.65 14.17 4.57
N ALA A 250 8.32 13.06 5.22
CA ALA A 250 7.00 12.44 5.16
C ALA A 250 5.91 13.36 5.71
N PHE A 251 6.15 14.01 6.83
CA PHE A 251 5.21 14.98 7.40
C PHE A 251 4.98 16.17 6.47
N CYS A 252 6.04 16.71 5.85
CA CYS A 252 5.93 17.77 4.86
C CYS A 252 5.08 17.36 3.65
N LEU A 253 5.35 16.18 3.06
CA LEU A 253 4.56 15.66 1.94
C LEU A 253 3.11 15.42 2.33
N TRP A 254 2.88 14.81 3.50
CA TRP A 254 1.54 14.62 4.03
C TRP A 254 0.79 15.93 4.20
N LEU A 255 1.41 16.94 4.81
CA LEU A 255 0.79 18.23 5.07
C LEU A 255 0.46 18.99 3.78
N ALA A 256 1.40 18.97 2.81
CA ALA A 256 1.30 19.73 1.58
C ALA A 256 0.38 19.08 0.54
N VAL A 257 0.36 17.74 0.47
CA VAL A 257 -0.31 17.01 -0.61
C VAL A 257 -1.35 16.02 -0.07
N GLU A 258 -0.95 15.07 0.77
CA GLU A 258 -1.83 13.95 1.15
C GLU A 258 -3.03 14.43 1.99
N ARG A 259 -2.82 15.32 2.96
CA ARG A 259 -3.90 15.84 3.80
C ARG A 259 -4.96 16.64 3.02
N PRO A 260 -4.63 17.57 2.09
CA PRO A 260 -5.61 18.22 1.24
C PRO A 260 -6.41 17.24 0.37
N THR A 261 -5.72 16.27 -0.26
CA THR A 261 -6.37 15.30 -1.14
C THR A 261 -7.29 14.34 -0.39
N GLN A 262 -6.90 13.93 0.83
CA GLN A 262 -7.78 13.15 1.73
C GLN A 262 -9.05 13.92 2.10
N ARG A 263 -8.96 15.22 2.37
CA ARG A 263 -10.13 16.06 2.65
C ARG A 263 -11.04 16.15 1.43
N PHE A 264 -10.45 16.36 0.26
CA PHE A 264 -11.20 16.40 -1.01
C PHE A 264 -11.90 15.07 -1.30
N ALA A 265 -11.22 13.94 -1.11
CA ALA A 265 -11.81 12.61 -1.28
C ALA A 265 -13.01 12.38 -0.34
N LYS A 266 -12.95 12.84 0.90
CA LYS A 266 -14.09 12.79 1.85
C LYS A 266 -15.28 13.64 1.38
N THR A 267 -15.02 14.82 0.84
CA THR A 267 -16.07 15.70 0.30
C THR A 267 -16.76 15.05 -0.91
N LEU A 268 -15.99 14.43 -1.80
CA LEU A 268 -16.54 13.68 -2.94
C LEU A 268 -17.44 12.53 -2.48
N SER A 269 -17.06 11.79 -1.43
CA SER A 269 -17.90 10.73 -0.84
C SER A 269 -19.25 11.30 -0.39
N ALA A 270 -19.24 12.34 0.44
CA ALA A 270 -20.45 12.96 0.95
C ALA A 270 -21.38 13.51 -0.16
N MET A 271 -20.81 14.02 -1.24
CA MET A 271 -21.59 14.48 -2.41
C MET A 271 -22.25 13.31 -3.13
N ASN A 272 -21.54 12.20 -3.32
CA ASN A 272 -22.08 11.00 -3.98
C ASN A 272 -23.20 10.35 -3.16
N ASP A 273 -23.04 10.29 -1.85
CA ASP A 273 -24.04 9.74 -0.94
C ASP A 273 -25.34 10.59 -0.97
N ARG A 274 -25.22 11.92 -0.98
CA ARG A 274 -26.36 12.83 -1.13
C ARG A 274 -27.07 12.69 -2.47
N ARG A 275 -26.32 12.49 -3.57
CA ARG A 275 -26.91 12.24 -4.90
C ARG A 275 -27.65 10.91 -4.95
N ALA A 276 -27.09 9.86 -4.36
CA ALA A 276 -27.74 8.55 -4.26
C ALA A 276 -29.06 8.63 -3.48
N ALA A 277 -29.06 9.31 -2.33
CA ALA A 277 -30.26 9.51 -1.51
C ALA A 277 -31.36 10.26 -2.29
N ARG A 278 -31.02 11.36 -2.98
CA ARG A 278 -31.98 12.11 -3.82
C ARG A 278 -32.54 11.27 -4.96
N SER A 279 -31.72 10.44 -5.61
CA SER A 279 -32.18 9.57 -6.70
C SER A 279 -33.14 8.50 -6.19
N ALA A 280 -32.93 7.97 -4.99
CA ALA A 280 -33.84 7.03 -4.33
C ALA A 280 -35.18 7.67 -3.97
N GLU A 281 -35.20 8.89 -3.45
CA GLU A 281 -36.44 9.66 -3.16
C GLU A 281 -37.27 9.94 -4.41
N VAL A 282 -36.61 10.27 -5.54
CA VAL A 282 -37.30 10.52 -6.83
C VAL A 282 -37.88 9.24 -7.42
N SER A 283 -37.25 8.08 -7.20
CA SER A 283 -37.72 6.78 -7.69
C SER A 283 -38.92 6.21 -6.89
N LEU A 284 -39.18 6.74 -5.70
CA LEU A 284 -40.30 6.34 -4.83
C LEU A 284 -41.55 7.22 -5.00
N ARG A 285 -41.47 8.27 -5.82
CA ARG A 285 -42.57 9.14 -6.22
C ARG A 285 -43.05 8.79 -7.63
#